data_7f7aaaea45662b2aacd23211e16fd16f
#
_entry.id   7f7aaaea45662b2aacd23211e16fd16f
#
_cell.length_a   1.000
_cell.length_b   1.000
_cell.length_c   1.000
_cell.angle_alpha   90.00
_cell.angle_beta   90.00
_cell.angle_gamma   90.00
#
_symmetry.space_group_name_H-M   'P 1'
#
loop_
_entity.id
_entity.type
_entity.pdbx_description
1 polymer ?
#
loop_
_entity_poly.entity_id
_entity_poly.type
_entity_poly.pdbx_seq_one_letter_code
_entity_poly.pdbx_strand_id
1 'polypeptide(L)'
;MKSIWRRRDFLFQSGGGISGLALAHLLNQDGLLAASQPAACDAKAKGYNPYAPKPPHFAPRAKSVISLFMSGGPSQLDTFDPKPALTRYAGKPLEGKGEVVVRQGNPGPLMPSPFTFRKYGQCGMDVSQLFPNLAEHVDDMAFLRSVYGKSNDHVQATYELNTGKIQMGLPSVGSWVTYGLGSENQSLPAFVVIYDHRGGPLGGPANWSAGYMPAAYQATVFRSAGDPIIDLHPPAEIGPERQRDRLDLLAKLNEIDLKNYPGSSELAARISSYELAYRMQGCAPEAVDLTRESEATLKLYGMDDKTTEPFARQCLMARRLVERGVRFVQLYHGGLGQQNRDTWDAHDNVKENHTYHAAEVDRPISALLTDLKARGLLDSTLVVWHGEFGRMPISQKGVGRDHNPGTMTVWMAGAGIKGGQIIGASDEFGYKAEQQPISVHDLHATLLHLLGIDHTRLTYLFNGRNMRLTDVYGELIPQIVA
;
A
#
# COMPACT_ATOMS: atom_id res chain seq x y z
N MET A 1 -25.27 -44.27 27.73
CA MET A 1 -24.68 -42.98 27.33
C MET A 1 -23.44 -43.26 26.48
N LYS A 2 -23.54 -43.17 25.13
CA LYS A 2 -22.41 -43.33 24.22
C LYS A 2 -21.85 -41.96 23.91
N SER A 3 -20.64 -41.67 24.43
CA SER A 3 -19.86 -40.47 24.06
C SER A 3 -19.44 -40.60 22.59
N ILE A 4 -19.97 -39.74 21.73
CA ILE A 4 -19.58 -39.67 20.33
C ILE A 4 -18.35 -38.72 20.27
N TRP A 5 -17.17 -39.33 20.27
CA TRP A 5 -15.93 -38.63 20.02
C TRP A 5 -15.92 -38.12 18.58
N ARG A 6 -15.74 -36.81 18.38
CA ARG A 6 -15.55 -36.25 17.05
C ARG A 6 -14.13 -36.60 16.57
N ARG A 7 -13.96 -36.88 15.29
CA ARG A 7 -12.65 -37.19 14.67
C ARG A 7 -11.55 -36.15 15.02
N ARG A 8 -11.95 -34.90 15.19
CA ARG A 8 -11.09 -33.78 15.58
C ARG A 8 -10.54 -33.95 17.01
N ASP A 9 -11.37 -34.39 17.95
CA ASP A 9 -10.97 -34.58 19.36
C ASP A 9 -10.05 -35.79 19.50
N PHE A 10 -10.24 -36.83 18.68
CA PHE A 10 -9.35 -37.99 18.61
C PHE A 10 -7.95 -37.61 18.07
N LEU A 11 -7.88 -36.78 17.00
CA LEU A 11 -6.61 -36.32 16.45
C LEU A 11 -5.86 -35.38 17.42
N PHE A 12 -6.58 -34.57 18.19
CA PHE A 12 -5.97 -33.71 19.21
C PHE A 12 -5.39 -34.48 20.39
N GLN A 13 -6.07 -35.56 20.85
CA GLN A 13 -5.60 -36.34 21.98
C GLN A 13 -4.55 -37.37 21.59
N SER A 14 -4.59 -37.96 20.41
CA SER A 14 -3.58 -38.88 19.91
C SER A 14 -2.30 -38.19 19.40
N GLY A 15 -2.38 -36.90 19.00
CA GLY A 15 -1.24 -36.08 18.59
C GLY A 15 -0.53 -35.35 19.74
N GLY A 16 -1.04 -35.41 20.96
CA GLY A 16 -0.53 -34.70 22.14
C GLY A 16 0.71 -35.32 22.81
N GLY A 17 1.35 -36.32 22.20
CA GLY A 17 2.61 -36.89 22.67
C GLY A 17 3.85 -36.11 22.21
N ILE A 18 5.04 -36.66 22.50
CA ILE A 18 6.36 -36.12 22.13
C ILE A 18 6.44 -35.75 20.64
N SER A 19 5.75 -36.50 19.77
CA SER A 19 5.67 -36.20 18.33
C SER A 19 4.91 -34.91 18.00
N GLY A 20 3.86 -34.56 18.76
CA GLY A 20 3.12 -33.33 18.61
C GLY A 20 3.93 -32.13 19.07
N LEU A 21 4.72 -32.28 20.14
CA LEU A 21 5.64 -31.24 20.62
C LEU A 21 6.81 -31.04 19.64
N ALA A 22 7.36 -32.13 19.08
CA ALA A 22 8.41 -32.03 18.06
C ALA A 22 7.93 -31.39 16.78
N LEU A 23 6.71 -31.69 16.30
CA LEU A 23 6.10 -31.08 15.15
C LEU A 23 5.81 -29.60 15.42
N ALA A 24 5.25 -29.25 16.59
CA ALA A 24 5.03 -27.88 16.99
C ALA A 24 6.35 -27.08 17.05
N HIS A 25 7.44 -27.70 17.54
CA HIS A 25 8.76 -27.08 17.58
C HIS A 25 9.32 -26.82 16.16
N LEU A 26 9.23 -27.82 15.28
CA LEU A 26 9.65 -27.68 13.88
C LEU A 26 8.81 -26.63 13.13
N LEU A 27 7.49 -26.65 13.26
CA LEU A 27 6.60 -25.66 12.66
C LEU A 27 6.84 -24.25 13.22
N ASN A 28 7.26 -24.13 14.47
CA ASN A 28 7.64 -22.84 15.06
C ASN A 28 9.01 -22.37 14.58
N GLN A 29 9.98 -23.26 14.36
CA GLN A 29 11.27 -22.90 13.74
C GLN A 29 11.10 -22.44 12.29
N ASP A 30 10.18 -23.05 11.56
CA ASP A 30 9.88 -22.69 10.17
C ASP A 30 8.89 -21.49 10.07
N GLY A 31 8.46 -20.92 11.20
CA GLY A 31 7.50 -19.80 11.24
C GLY A 31 6.10 -20.16 10.74
N LEU A 32 5.78 -21.45 10.64
CA LEU A 32 4.51 -21.98 10.12
C LEU A 32 3.40 -22.11 11.19
N LEU A 33 3.74 -22.00 12.47
CA LEU A 33 2.71 -21.81 13.49
C LEU A 33 2.32 -20.33 13.48
N ALA A 34 1.03 -20.07 13.27
CA ALA A 34 0.50 -18.73 13.49
C ALA A 34 0.99 -18.24 14.85
N ALA A 35 1.72 -17.13 14.86
CA ALA A 35 2.19 -16.53 16.09
C ALA A 35 0.98 -16.42 17.02
N SER A 36 1.09 -16.96 18.23
CA SER A 36 0.12 -16.71 19.29
C SER A 36 -0.09 -15.21 19.30
N GLN A 37 -1.36 -14.76 19.14
CA GLN A 37 -1.66 -13.34 19.20
C GLN A 37 -0.85 -12.74 20.35
N PRO A 38 -0.03 -11.71 20.12
CA PRO A 38 0.68 -11.05 21.19
C PRO A 38 -0.33 -10.71 22.26
N ALA A 39 -0.01 -10.98 23.52
CA ALA A 39 -0.87 -10.71 24.65
C ALA A 39 -1.44 -9.31 24.49
N ALA A 40 -2.76 -9.19 24.42
CA ALA A 40 -3.43 -7.92 24.23
C ALA A 40 -2.88 -6.95 25.28
N CYS A 41 -2.25 -5.87 24.82
CA CYS A 41 -1.83 -4.78 25.70
C CYS A 41 -3.12 -4.05 26.11
N ASP A 42 -3.89 -4.66 27.03
CA ASP A 42 -5.19 -4.19 27.50
C ASP A 42 -5.04 -2.97 28.42
N ALA A 43 -4.74 -1.82 27.83
CA ALA A 43 -5.02 -0.54 28.48
C ALA A 43 -6.39 -0.04 27.96
N LYS A 44 -7.46 -0.23 28.73
CA LYS A 44 -8.77 0.34 28.41
C LYS A 44 -8.65 1.87 28.40
N ALA A 45 -8.70 2.45 27.20
CA ALA A 45 -8.75 3.89 27.03
C ALA A 45 -10.04 4.42 27.65
N LYS A 46 -9.93 5.32 28.63
CA LYS A 46 -11.06 6.10 29.14
C LYS A 46 -11.27 7.29 28.21
N GLY A 47 -12.44 7.39 27.55
CA GLY A 47 -12.80 8.55 26.72
C GLY A 47 -13.10 8.20 25.26
N TYR A 48 -13.31 9.21 24.42
CA TYR A 48 -13.52 9.05 22.97
C TYR A 48 -12.27 8.46 22.30
N ASN A 49 -12.43 7.29 21.65
CA ASN A 49 -11.37 6.64 20.90
C ASN A 49 -11.69 6.67 19.40
N PRO A 50 -11.05 7.55 18.61
CA PRO A 50 -11.27 7.64 17.17
C PRO A 50 -10.85 6.38 16.41
N TYR A 51 -9.99 5.55 17.02
CA TYR A 51 -9.48 4.31 16.44
C TYR A 51 -10.31 3.07 16.81
N ALA A 52 -11.37 3.23 17.60
CA ALA A 52 -12.22 2.10 17.96
C ALA A 52 -12.74 1.40 16.69
N PRO A 53 -12.77 0.06 16.64
CA PRO A 53 -13.32 -0.68 15.50
C PRO A 53 -14.76 -0.26 15.23
N LYS A 54 -15.07 -0.01 13.97
CA LYS A 54 -16.41 0.33 13.49
C LYS A 54 -16.90 -0.77 12.56
N PRO A 55 -18.21 -1.11 12.61
CA PRO A 55 -18.76 -2.11 11.72
C PRO A 55 -18.70 -1.63 10.27
N PRO A 56 -18.30 -2.48 9.32
CA PRO A 56 -18.39 -2.18 7.90
C PRO A 56 -19.88 -2.11 7.47
N HIS A 57 -20.13 -1.56 6.29
CA HIS A 57 -21.50 -1.46 5.75
C HIS A 57 -22.02 -2.82 5.28
N PHE A 58 -21.13 -3.74 4.91
CA PHE A 58 -21.39 -5.12 4.52
C PHE A 58 -20.16 -5.99 4.78
N ALA A 59 -20.28 -7.30 4.61
CA ALA A 59 -19.17 -8.23 4.89
C ALA A 59 -17.91 -7.91 4.06
N PRO A 60 -16.77 -7.59 4.69
CA PRO A 60 -15.55 -7.24 3.98
C PRO A 60 -14.86 -8.49 3.40
N ARG A 61 -14.17 -8.33 2.28
CA ARG A 61 -13.21 -9.28 1.74
C ARG A 61 -11.80 -8.99 2.27
N ALA A 62 -11.44 -7.71 2.31
CA ALA A 62 -10.18 -7.23 2.86
C ALA A 62 -10.32 -6.80 4.33
N LYS A 63 -9.37 -7.19 5.16
CA LYS A 63 -9.16 -6.64 6.50
C LYS A 63 -8.09 -5.57 6.49
N SER A 64 -7.08 -5.75 5.64
CA SER A 64 -5.92 -4.87 5.53
C SER A 64 -5.57 -4.57 4.07
N VAL A 65 -4.86 -3.47 3.87
CA VAL A 65 -4.34 -3.04 2.56
C VAL A 65 -2.84 -2.79 2.68
N ILE A 66 -2.07 -3.30 1.71
CA ILE A 66 -0.68 -2.90 1.47
C ILE A 66 -0.64 -2.20 0.11
N SER A 67 -0.37 -0.90 0.10
CA SER A 67 -0.22 -0.09 -1.11
C SER A 67 1.26 0.05 -1.44
N LEU A 68 1.67 -0.39 -2.63
CA LEU A 68 3.03 -0.31 -3.15
C LEU A 68 3.08 0.82 -4.16
N PHE A 69 3.50 2.00 -3.74
CA PHE A 69 3.57 3.21 -4.55
C PHE A 69 4.98 3.36 -5.14
N MET A 70 5.09 3.22 -6.45
CA MET A 70 6.32 3.40 -7.21
C MET A 70 6.45 4.85 -7.66
N SER A 71 7.11 5.69 -6.85
CA SER A 71 7.24 7.13 -7.09
C SER A 71 8.01 7.41 -8.37
N GLY A 72 7.46 8.28 -9.20
CA GLY A 72 8.07 8.65 -10.47
C GLY A 72 7.37 8.06 -11.70
N GLY A 73 6.31 7.26 -11.53
CA GLY A 73 5.47 6.78 -12.63
C GLY A 73 6.15 5.72 -13.51
N PRO A 74 6.17 4.44 -13.11
CA PRO A 74 6.69 3.34 -13.92
C PRO A 74 6.01 3.28 -15.30
N SER A 75 6.80 3.04 -16.35
CA SER A 75 6.28 2.92 -17.69
C SER A 75 5.46 1.63 -17.85
N GLN A 76 4.16 1.76 -18.10
CA GLN A 76 3.29 0.64 -18.46
C GLN A 76 3.81 -0.11 -19.70
N LEU A 77 4.38 0.64 -20.66
CA LEU A 77 4.87 0.12 -21.93
C LEU A 77 6.11 -0.79 -21.80
N ASP A 78 6.85 -0.57 -20.70
CA ASP A 78 8.13 -1.22 -20.44
C ASP A 78 8.03 -2.27 -19.32
N THR A 79 6.84 -2.39 -18.69
CA THR A 79 6.58 -3.31 -17.57
C THR A 79 5.52 -4.36 -17.87
N PHE A 80 4.24 -3.98 -18.07
CA PHE A 80 3.10 -4.91 -18.09
C PHE A 80 2.11 -4.70 -19.25
N ASP A 81 2.34 -3.70 -20.14
CA ASP A 81 1.46 -3.40 -21.27
C ASP A 81 2.25 -3.20 -22.57
N PRO A 82 2.92 -4.27 -23.10
CA PRO A 82 3.70 -4.16 -24.32
C PRO A 82 2.84 -3.81 -25.54
N LYS A 83 3.37 -2.92 -26.39
CA LYS A 83 2.69 -2.45 -27.61
C LYS A 83 3.51 -2.78 -28.87
N PRO A 84 3.16 -3.84 -29.61
CA PRO A 84 3.85 -4.19 -30.86
C PRO A 84 3.86 -3.07 -31.91
N ALA A 85 2.85 -2.17 -31.87
CA ALA A 85 2.78 -1.02 -32.74
C ALA A 85 3.98 -0.08 -32.57
N LEU A 86 4.53 0.04 -31.35
CA LEU A 86 5.71 0.88 -31.11
C LEU A 86 6.95 0.37 -31.88
N THR A 87 7.08 -0.95 -32.03
CA THR A 87 8.15 -1.53 -32.86
C THR A 87 7.87 -1.34 -34.35
N ARG A 88 6.60 -1.55 -34.78
CA ARG A 88 6.18 -1.40 -36.17
C ARG A 88 6.36 0.03 -36.71
N TYR A 89 6.05 1.00 -35.89
CA TYR A 89 6.08 2.41 -36.27
C TYR A 89 7.23 3.20 -35.61
N ALA A 90 8.27 2.50 -35.15
CA ALA A 90 9.45 3.11 -34.57
C ALA A 90 10.00 4.26 -35.40
N GLY A 91 10.33 5.38 -34.76
CA GLY A 91 10.89 6.54 -35.45
C GLY A 91 9.87 7.45 -36.16
N LYS A 92 8.58 7.05 -36.22
CA LYS A 92 7.50 7.89 -36.79
C LYS A 92 6.87 8.77 -35.71
N PRO A 93 6.28 9.93 -36.09
CA PRO A 93 5.53 10.74 -35.14
C PRO A 93 4.27 9.99 -34.64
N LEU A 94 3.78 10.38 -33.47
CA LEU A 94 2.47 9.90 -32.94
C LEU A 94 1.37 10.73 -33.61
N GLU A 95 0.72 10.15 -34.61
CA GLU A 95 -0.35 10.78 -35.38
C GLU A 95 -1.73 10.21 -35.03
N GLY A 96 -2.80 10.96 -35.33
CA GLY A 96 -4.18 10.50 -35.19
C GLY A 96 -4.72 10.42 -33.74
N LYS A 97 -3.97 10.92 -32.74
CA LYS A 97 -4.35 10.87 -31.32
C LYS A 97 -4.75 12.24 -30.76
N GLY A 98 -4.96 13.23 -31.63
CA GLY A 98 -5.24 14.62 -31.25
C GLY A 98 -3.98 15.35 -30.81
N GLU A 99 -4.16 16.41 -29.98
CA GLU A 99 -3.04 17.14 -29.43
C GLU A 99 -2.21 16.25 -28.48
N VAL A 100 -0.91 16.18 -28.73
CA VAL A 100 0.05 15.42 -27.91
C VAL A 100 0.60 16.36 -26.85
N VAL A 101 0.10 16.22 -25.62
CA VAL A 101 0.53 17.04 -24.49
C VAL A 101 1.77 16.40 -23.84
N VAL A 102 2.89 17.08 -23.93
CA VAL A 102 4.14 16.71 -23.25
C VAL A 102 4.39 17.62 -22.06
N ARG A 103 5.02 17.07 -21.01
CA ARG A 103 5.39 17.84 -19.82
C ARG A 103 6.66 18.67 -20.06
N GLN A 104 7.61 18.10 -20.77
CA GLN A 104 8.92 18.71 -21.01
C GLN A 104 9.37 18.52 -22.47
N GLY A 105 9.88 19.58 -23.06
CA GLY A 105 10.46 19.56 -24.40
C GLY A 105 9.48 19.38 -25.55
N ASN A 106 9.97 18.93 -26.69
CA ASN A 106 9.16 18.66 -27.88
C ASN A 106 8.82 17.17 -27.97
N PRO A 107 7.65 16.80 -28.52
CA PRO A 107 7.33 15.41 -28.79
C PRO A 107 8.38 14.78 -29.71
N GLY A 108 8.98 13.68 -29.23
CA GLY A 108 9.84 12.84 -30.06
C GLY A 108 9.06 11.80 -30.88
N PRO A 109 9.74 10.95 -31.62
CA PRO A 109 9.11 9.87 -32.38
C PRO A 109 8.67 8.72 -31.45
N LEU A 110 7.79 7.84 -31.98
CA LEU A 110 7.41 6.58 -31.36
C LEU A 110 8.65 5.75 -31.04
N MET A 111 8.75 5.29 -29.79
CA MET A 111 9.90 4.56 -29.26
C MET A 111 9.47 3.17 -28.79
N PRO A 112 10.05 2.08 -29.37
CA PRO A 112 9.82 0.72 -28.88
C PRO A 112 10.32 0.55 -27.44
N SER A 113 9.78 -0.44 -26.73
CA SER A 113 10.35 -0.84 -25.45
C SER A 113 11.77 -1.38 -25.64
N PRO A 114 12.74 -0.98 -24.82
CA PRO A 114 14.08 -1.56 -24.83
C PRO A 114 14.16 -2.93 -24.14
N PHE A 115 13.03 -3.46 -23.66
CA PHE A 115 12.92 -4.72 -22.94
C PHE A 115 12.17 -5.77 -23.73
N THR A 116 12.46 -7.05 -23.45
CA THR A 116 11.71 -8.19 -23.97
C THR A 116 10.59 -8.57 -23.04
N PHE A 117 9.54 -9.17 -23.60
CA PHE A 117 8.37 -9.64 -22.87
C PHE A 117 8.18 -11.14 -23.08
N ARG A 118 7.67 -11.81 -22.08
CA ARG A 118 7.26 -13.22 -22.15
C ARG A 118 5.89 -13.39 -21.51
N LYS A 119 5.19 -14.45 -21.91
CA LYS A 119 3.94 -14.84 -21.30
C LYS A 119 4.19 -15.73 -20.10
N TYR A 120 3.50 -15.41 -18.99
CA TYR A 120 3.59 -16.12 -17.73
C TYR A 120 2.21 -16.55 -17.23
N GLY A 121 2.21 -17.55 -16.36
CA GLY A 121 1.01 -18.09 -15.74
C GLY A 121 0.09 -18.80 -16.72
N GLN A 122 -1.01 -19.33 -16.19
CA GLN A 122 -2.08 -19.91 -17.00
C GLN A 122 -2.88 -18.81 -17.74
N CYS A 123 -2.94 -17.61 -17.17
CA CYS A 123 -3.59 -16.44 -17.77
C CYS A 123 -2.85 -15.89 -19.00
N GLY A 124 -1.59 -16.29 -19.22
CA GLY A 124 -0.79 -15.84 -20.36
C GLY A 124 -0.45 -14.35 -20.32
N MET A 125 -0.26 -13.77 -19.13
CA MET A 125 0.09 -12.36 -18.94
C MET A 125 1.47 -12.05 -19.52
N ASP A 126 1.56 -11.02 -20.36
CA ASP A 126 2.83 -10.49 -20.84
C ASP A 126 3.53 -9.70 -19.74
N VAL A 127 4.71 -10.16 -19.31
CA VAL A 127 5.54 -9.49 -18.31
C VAL A 127 6.91 -9.19 -18.88
N SER A 128 7.41 -8.01 -18.62
CA SER A 128 8.77 -7.59 -18.98
C SER A 128 9.82 -8.44 -18.27
N GLN A 129 10.96 -8.62 -18.92
CA GLN A 129 12.17 -9.25 -18.33
C GLN A 129 12.63 -8.60 -17.03
N LEU A 130 12.10 -7.42 -16.70
CA LEU A 130 12.39 -6.68 -15.47
C LEU A 130 11.85 -7.35 -14.21
N PHE A 131 10.79 -8.17 -14.33
CA PHE A 131 10.06 -8.74 -13.20
C PHE A 131 10.00 -10.28 -13.24
N PRO A 132 11.16 -10.98 -13.26
CA PRO A 132 11.17 -12.44 -13.37
C PRO A 132 10.59 -13.15 -12.15
N ASN A 133 10.75 -12.60 -10.94
CA ASN A 133 10.21 -13.20 -9.72
C ASN A 133 8.71 -12.89 -9.57
N LEU A 134 8.30 -11.64 -9.77
CA LEU A 134 6.90 -11.24 -9.69
C LEU A 134 6.03 -11.95 -10.73
N ALA A 135 6.59 -12.27 -11.90
CA ALA A 135 5.90 -12.98 -12.97
C ALA A 135 5.36 -14.36 -12.57
N GLU A 136 5.90 -14.97 -11.53
CA GLU A 136 5.42 -16.25 -10.99
C GLU A 136 4.06 -16.13 -10.29
N HIS A 137 3.63 -14.91 -9.96
CA HIS A 137 2.39 -14.61 -9.24
C HIS A 137 1.26 -14.09 -10.13
N VAL A 138 1.43 -14.00 -11.46
CA VAL A 138 0.45 -13.34 -12.35
C VAL A 138 -0.95 -13.97 -12.28
N ASP A 139 -1.06 -15.25 -11.97
CA ASP A 139 -2.34 -15.94 -11.81
C ASP A 139 -3.05 -15.56 -10.50
N ASP A 140 -2.36 -14.98 -9.53
CA ASP A 140 -2.95 -14.43 -8.31
C ASP A 140 -3.28 -12.93 -8.45
N MET A 141 -2.96 -12.29 -9.58
CA MET A 141 -3.03 -10.84 -9.79
C MET A 141 -4.09 -10.48 -10.82
N ALA A 142 -4.76 -9.34 -10.63
CA ALA A 142 -5.57 -8.67 -11.63
C ALA A 142 -4.85 -7.41 -12.12
N PHE A 143 -4.66 -7.31 -13.44
CA PHE A 143 -3.99 -6.19 -14.10
C PHE A 143 -5.00 -5.24 -14.72
N LEU A 144 -4.98 -3.98 -14.33
CA LEU A 144 -5.81 -2.90 -14.84
C LEU A 144 -4.95 -2.06 -15.79
N ARG A 145 -5.13 -2.24 -17.12
CA ARG A 145 -4.29 -1.60 -18.15
C ARG A 145 -4.85 -0.30 -18.70
N SER A 146 -5.96 0.17 -18.15
CA SER A 146 -6.69 1.37 -18.61
C SER A 146 -6.92 2.38 -17.50
N VAL A 147 -6.08 2.36 -16.47
CA VAL A 147 -6.18 3.35 -15.40
C VAL A 147 -5.64 4.68 -15.88
N TYR A 148 -6.37 5.77 -15.63
CA TYR A 148 -5.96 7.12 -16.04
C TYR A 148 -6.14 8.15 -14.93
N GLY A 149 -5.30 9.18 -14.94
CA GLY A 149 -5.34 10.34 -14.07
C GLY A 149 -5.56 11.64 -14.84
N LYS A 150 -5.55 12.75 -14.11
CA LYS A 150 -5.85 14.08 -14.64
C LYS A 150 -4.61 14.97 -14.84
N SER A 151 -3.50 14.65 -14.17
CA SER A 151 -2.32 15.50 -14.19
C SER A 151 -1.07 14.75 -14.63
N ASN A 152 -0.24 15.43 -15.41
CA ASN A 152 1.12 15.01 -15.77
C ASN A 152 2.19 15.65 -14.88
N ASP A 153 1.80 16.26 -13.75
CA ASP A 153 2.69 16.77 -12.72
C ASP A 153 2.75 15.79 -11.55
N HIS A 154 3.95 15.41 -11.13
CA HIS A 154 4.14 14.40 -10.07
C HIS A 154 3.39 14.72 -8.79
N VAL A 155 3.48 15.97 -8.30
CA VAL A 155 2.85 16.36 -7.03
C VAL A 155 1.34 16.23 -7.11
N GLN A 156 0.74 16.77 -8.18
CA GLN A 156 -0.70 16.73 -8.40
C GLN A 156 -1.22 15.32 -8.63
N ALA A 157 -0.52 14.52 -9.45
CA ALA A 157 -0.90 13.15 -9.73
C ALA A 157 -0.74 12.26 -8.49
N THR A 158 0.31 12.45 -7.68
CA THR A 158 0.48 11.75 -6.40
C THR A 158 -0.66 12.08 -5.43
N TYR A 159 -1.09 13.35 -5.35
CA TYR A 159 -2.28 13.71 -4.58
C TYR A 159 -3.53 13.03 -5.11
N GLU A 160 -3.73 12.97 -6.44
CA GLU A 160 -4.90 12.32 -7.03
C GLU A 160 -5.00 10.84 -6.63
N LEU A 161 -3.89 10.09 -6.72
CA LEU A 161 -3.85 8.68 -6.32
C LEU A 161 -4.11 8.48 -4.82
N ASN A 162 -3.66 9.42 -3.98
CA ASN A 162 -3.81 9.32 -2.53
C ASN A 162 -5.11 9.89 -2.00
N THR A 163 -5.72 10.89 -2.67
CA THR A 163 -6.86 11.66 -2.12
C THR A 163 -8.06 11.77 -3.06
N GLY A 164 -7.95 11.26 -4.29
CA GLY A 164 -8.97 11.39 -5.34
C GLY A 164 -8.97 12.74 -6.06
N LYS A 165 -8.08 13.67 -5.70
CA LYS A 165 -8.00 15.00 -6.35
C LYS A 165 -6.57 15.50 -6.45
N ILE A 166 -6.32 16.34 -7.46
CA ILE A 166 -5.00 16.92 -7.72
C ILE A 166 -4.60 18.04 -6.74
N GLN A 167 -5.49 18.49 -5.87
CA GLN A 167 -5.25 19.53 -4.87
C GLN A 167 -4.84 18.92 -3.53
N MET A 168 -3.92 19.58 -2.82
CA MET A 168 -3.57 19.24 -1.44
C MET A 168 -4.67 19.64 -0.44
N GLY A 169 -4.56 19.14 0.80
CA GLY A 169 -5.45 19.51 1.91
C GLY A 169 -6.68 18.61 2.06
N LEU A 170 -6.73 17.51 1.34
CA LEU A 170 -7.80 16.51 1.40
C LEU A 170 -7.35 15.26 2.18
N PRO A 171 -8.30 14.53 2.81
CA PRO A 171 -7.97 13.28 3.49
C PRO A 171 -7.51 12.22 2.49
N SER A 172 -6.44 11.52 2.83
CA SER A 172 -5.92 10.40 2.04
C SER A 172 -6.83 9.17 2.14
N VAL A 173 -6.68 8.24 1.19
CA VAL A 173 -7.40 6.96 1.18
C VAL A 173 -7.23 6.20 2.51
N GLY A 174 -6.02 6.15 3.06
CA GLY A 174 -5.77 5.53 4.38
C GLY A 174 -6.47 6.26 5.53
N SER A 175 -6.60 7.58 5.45
CA SER A 175 -7.38 8.38 6.41
C SER A 175 -8.87 8.07 6.32
N TRP A 176 -9.43 7.94 5.11
CA TRP A 176 -10.82 7.53 4.91
C TRP A 176 -11.09 6.11 5.44
N VAL A 177 -10.17 5.17 5.20
CA VAL A 177 -10.26 3.80 5.72
C VAL A 177 -10.24 3.80 7.25
N THR A 178 -9.31 4.55 7.87
CA THR A 178 -9.22 4.68 9.33
C THR A 178 -10.46 5.35 9.91
N TYR A 179 -10.98 6.40 9.28
CA TYR A 179 -12.21 7.05 9.68
C TYR A 179 -13.42 6.10 9.59
N GLY A 180 -13.52 5.33 8.49
CA GLY A 180 -14.65 4.42 8.27
C GLY A 180 -14.66 3.18 9.17
N LEU A 181 -13.50 2.57 9.44
CA LEU A 181 -13.42 1.26 10.08
C LEU A 181 -12.68 1.26 11.43
N GLY A 182 -11.92 2.31 11.76
CA GLY A 182 -11.02 2.29 12.90
C GLY A 182 -9.88 1.28 12.75
N SER A 183 -9.36 0.77 13.87
CA SER A 183 -8.30 -0.24 13.91
C SER A 183 -8.71 -1.45 14.74
N GLU A 184 -8.37 -2.65 14.29
CA GLU A 184 -8.53 -3.86 15.11
C GLU A 184 -7.47 -3.92 16.22
N ASN A 185 -6.27 -3.43 15.92
CA ASN A 185 -5.20 -3.30 16.90
C ASN A 185 -5.23 -1.90 17.53
N GLN A 186 -5.43 -1.85 18.84
CA GLN A 186 -5.50 -0.59 19.59
C GLN A 186 -4.14 -0.10 20.09
N SER A 187 -3.07 -0.86 19.84
CA SER A 187 -1.70 -0.56 20.30
C SER A 187 -0.74 -0.24 19.16
N LEU A 188 -1.22 -0.33 17.91
CA LEU A 188 -0.50 0.10 16.70
C LEU A 188 -1.36 1.10 15.92
N PRO A 189 -0.74 1.99 15.12
CA PRO A 189 -1.48 2.89 14.25
C PRO A 189 -2.36 2.12 13.25
N ALA A 190 -3.54 2.62 12.95
CA ALA A 190 -4.42 2.04 11.94
C ALA A 190 -3.90 2.25 10.51
N PHE A 191 -3.17 3.35 10.31
CA PHE A 191 -2.57 3.74 9.04
C PHE A 191 -1.08 4.05 9.22
N VAL A 192 -0.22 3.32 8.51
CA VAL A 192 1.23 3.46 8.54
C VAL A 192 1.74 3.78 7.14
N VAL A 193 2.68 4.71 7.07
CA VAL A 193 3.43 5.03 5.85
C VAL A 193 4.90 4.72 6.08
N ILE A 194 5.51 4.01 5.14
CA ILE A 194 6.96 3.76 5.12
C ILE A 194 7.46 4.24 3.77
N TYR A 195 8.31 5.26 3.77
CA TYR A 195 8.87 5.79 2.54
C TYR A 195 10.35 5.40 2.36
N ASP A 196 10.83 5.57 1.14
CA ASP A 196 12.18 5.21 0.73
C ASP A 196 13.26 5.88 1.61
N HIS A 197 14.38 5.21 1.78
CA HIS A 197 15.52 5.75 2.52
C HIS A 197 16.13 6.98 1.84
N ARG A 198 15.91 7.16 0.53
CA ARG A 198 16.30 8.35 -0.26
C ARG A 198 15.39 9.54 -0.03
N GLY A 199 14.30 9.37 0.71
CA GLY A 199 13.31 10.41 1.05
C GLY A 199 11.89 9.99 0.71
N GLY A 200 10.91 10.84 1.06
CA GLY A 200 9.49 10.61 0.75
C GLY A 200 9.14 10.99 -0.69
N PRO A 201 7.90 10.73 -1.13
CA PRO A 201 7.42 11.12 -2.43
C PRO A 201 7.30 12.65 -2.56
N LEU A 202 7.26 13.13 -3.80
CA LEU A 202 6.94 14.53 -4.09
C LEU A 202 5.57 14.90 -3.51
N GLY A 203 5.45 16.12 -2.98
CA GLY A 203 4.25 16.56 -2.25
C GLY A 203 4.26 16.24 -0.75
N GLY A 204 5.20 15.40 -0.28
CA GLY A 204 5.47 15.16 1.14
C GLY A 204 4.27 14.71 1.96
N PRO A 205 4.17 15.16 3.24
CA PRO A 205 3.15 14.70 4.19
C PRO A 205 1.70 14.92 3.77
N ALA A 206 1.42 15.82 2.83
CA ALA A 206 0.07 16.02 2.32
C ALA A 206 -0.52 14.74 1.69
N ASN A 207 0.33 13.83 1.19
CA ASN A 207 -0.08 12.56 0.59
C ASN A 207 -0.71 11.56 1.57
N TRP A 208 -0.47 11.71 2.87
CA TRP A 208 -1.00 10.82 3.90
C TRP A 208 -1.65 11.57 5.08
N SER A 209 -1.99 12.83 4.83
CA SER A 209 -2.64 13.68 5.83
C SER A 209 -4.11 13.33 6.00
N ALA A 210 -4.67 13.75 7.15
CA ALA A 210 -6.10 13.69 7.40
C ALA A 210 -6.88 14.81 6.69
N GLY A 211 -6.20 15.77 6.04
CA GLY A 211 -6.82 16.91 5.39
C GLY A 211 -7.76 17.68 6.32
N TYR A 212 -9.02 17.80 5.94
CA TYR A 212 -10.06 18.45 6.76
C TYR A 212 -10.64 17.54 7.86
N MET A 213 -10.24 16.27 7.92
CA MET A 213 -10.63 15.37 9.02
C MET A 213 -9.74 15.59 10.26
N PRO A 214 -10.16 15.12 11.45
CA PRO A 214 -9.30 15.10 12.63
C PRO A 214 -7.94 14.46 12.37
N ALA A 215 -6.87 15.06 12.90
CA ALA A 215 -5.49 14.59 12.73
C ALA A 215 -5.25 13.15 13.23
N ALA A 216 -6.15 12.61 14.06
CA ALA A 216 -6.12 11.21 14.49
C ALA A 216 -6.15 10.22 13.31
N TYR A 217 -6.72 10.60 12.18
CA TYR A 217 -6.85 9.71 11.02
C TYR A 217 -5.69 9.79 10.03
N GLN A 218 -4.70 10.69 10.24
CA GLN A 218 -3.50 10.73 9.41
C GLN A 218 -2.58 9.54 9.68
N ALA A 219 -1.68 9.24 8.73
CA ALA A 219 -0.71 8.18 8.91
C ALA A 219 0.30 8.49 10.00
N THR A 220 0.77 7.42 10.64
CA THR A 220 2.03 7.42 11.40
C THR A 220 3.15 6.98 10.46
N VAL A 221 4.21 7.80 10.37
CA VAL A 221 5.35 7.49 9.51
C VAL A 221 6.33 6.59 10.27
N PHE A 222 6.69 5.46 9.65
CA PHE A 222 7.78 4.60 10.09
C PHE A 222 8.98 4.78 9.14
N ARG A 223 10.18 4.73 9.67
CA ARG A 223 11.40 4.85 8.89
C ARG A 223 11.77 3.52 8.27
N SER A 224 12.25 3.56 7.03
CA SER A 224 12.76 2.39 6.32
C SER A 224 14.19 2.01 6.76
N ALA A 225 14.93 2.92 7.40
CA ALA A 225 16.29 2.71 7.87
C ALA A 225 16.47 3.21 9.31
N GLY A 226 17.37 2.57 10.06
CA GLY A 226 17.58 2.83 11.48
C GLY A 226 16.40 2.41 12.34
N ASP A 227 16.16 3.13 13.44
CA ASP A 227 14.99 2.88 14.29
C ASP A 227 13.70 3.24 13.54
N PRO A 228 12.78 2.28 13.34
CA PRO A 228 11.57 2.53 12.57
C PRO A 228 10.68 3.61 13.15
N ILE A 229 10.67 3.77 14.48
CA ILE A 229 9.87 4.75 15.21
C ILE A 229 10.78 5.59 16.08
N ILE A 230 10.88 6.87 15.75
CA ILE A 230 11.71 7.83 16.50
C ILE A 230 11.08 8.09 17.87
N ASP A 231 11.92 8.26 18.89
CA ASP A 231 11.52 8.64 20.26
C ASP A 231 10.43 7.74 20.88
N LEU A 232 10.42 6.46 20.49
CA LEU A 232 9.44 5.50 20.98
C LEU A 232 9.58 5.28 22.51
N HIS A 233 10.81 5.30 23.01
CA HIS A 233 11.09 5.12 24.43
C HIS A 233 11.20 6.48 25.16
N PRO A 234 10.62 6.60 26.36
CA PRO A 234 10.83 7.80 27.17
C PRO A 234 12.31 7.93 27.58
N PRO A 235 12.77 9.15 27.91
CA PRO A 235 14.08 9.35 28.53
C PRO A 235 14.26 8.45 29.76
N ALA A 236 15.47 7.95 30.00
CA ALA A 236 15.75 6.97 31.05
C ALA A 236 15.35 7.43 32.47
N GLU A 237 15.28 8.75 32.69
CA GLU A 237 14.89 9.35 33.97
C GLU A 237 13.36 9.29 34.22
N ILE A 238 12.57 8.91 33.20
CA ILE A 238 11.12 8.85 33.31
C ILE A 238 10.68 7.38 33.36
N GLY A 239 10.49 6.87 34.57
CA GLY A 239 9.93 5.54 34.75
C GLY A 239 8.47 5.43 34.27
N PRO A 240 7.98 4.18 34.01
CA PRO A 240 6.64 3.95 33.45
C PRO A 240 5.50 4.57 34.28
N GLU A 241 5.57 4.49 35.62
CA GLU A 241 4.57 5.07 36.51
C GLU A 241 4.50 6.59 36.36
N ARG A 242 5.65 7.25 36.39
CA ARG A 242 5.73 8.71 36.23
C ARG A 242 5.27 9.16 34.85
N GLN A 243 5.50 8.33 33.81
CA GLN A 243 4.98 8.61 32.47
C GLN A 243 3.45 8.49 32.46
N ARG A 244 2.89 7.47 33.08
CA ARG A 244 1.43 7.28 33.17
C ARG A 244 0.77 8.44 33.93
N ASP A 245 1.30 8.83 35.07
CA ASP A 245 0.80 9.96 35.85
C ASP A 245 0.77 11.26 35.04
N ARG A 246 1.82 11.52 34.26
CA ARG A 246 1.89 12.69 33.36
C ARG A 246 0.80 12.64 32.28
N LEU A 247 0.58 11.48 31.68
CA LEU A 247 -0.46 11.30 30.65
C LEU A 247 -1.86 11.44 31.25
N ASP A 248 -2.11 10.92 32.48
CA ASP A 248 -3.36 11.06 33.16
C ASP A 248 -3.64 12.52 33.56
N LEU A 249 -2.61 13.26 33.99
CA LEU A 249 -2.72 14.68 34.23
C LEU A 249 -3.03 15.46 32.96
N LEU A 250 -2.30 15.15 31.86
CA LEU A 250 -2.51 15.77 30.55
C LEU A 250 -3.92 15.51 30.03
N ALA A 251 -4.41 14.27 30.16
CA ALA A 251 -5.76 13.90 29.76
C ALA A 251 -6.80 14.72 30.53
N LYS A 252 -6.65 14.89 31.86
CA LYS A 252 -7.56 15.72 32.69
C LYS A 252 -7.53 17.19 32.26
N LEU A 253 -6.35 17.76 31.97
CA LEU A 253 -6.24 19.14 31.50
C LEU A 253 -6.93 19.30 30.12
N ASN A 254 -6.70 18.37 29.21
CA ASN A 254 -7.34 18.38 27.91
C ASN A 254 -8.86 18.16 27.97
N GLU A 255 -9.37 17.40 28.95
CA GLU A 255 -10.82 17.27 29.20
C GLU A 255 -11.45 18.59 29.66
N ILE A 256 -10.73 19.39 30.45
CA ILE A 256 -11.16 20.74 30.86
C ILE A 256 -11.23 21.64 29.62
N ASP A 257 -10.18 21.60 28.76
CA ASP A 257 -10.16 22.39 27.54
C ASP A 257 -11.27 21.97 26.56
N LEU A 258 -11.56 20.69 26.44
CA LEU A 258 -12.67 20.19 25.60
C LEU A 258 -14.05 20.73 26.09
N LYS A 259 -14.24 20.94 27.38
CA LYS A 259 -15.46 21.56 27.91
C LYS A 259 -15.55 23.04 27.52
N ASN A 260 -14.40 23.73 27.48
CA ASN A 260 -14.32 25.13 27.09
C ASN A 260 -14.44 25.31 25.54
N TYR A 261 -13.99 24.30 24.76
CA TYR A 261 -14.03 24.28 23.30
C TYR A 261 -14.77 23.04 22.79
N PRO A 262 -16.10 22.96 23.00
CA PRO A 262 -16.89 21.81 22.59
C PRO A 262 -16.85 21.66 21.05
N GLY A 263 -16.48 20.48 20.60
CA GLY A 263 -16.36 20.18 19.17
C GLY A 263 -14.94 20.34 18.58
N SER A 264 -13.94 20.69 19.40
CA SER A 264 -12.54 20.67 18.96
C SER A 264 -12.05 19.24 18.71
N SER A 265 -12.21 18.77 17.47
CA SER A 265 -11.75 17.44 17.03
C SER A 265 -10.22 17.31 17.10
N GLU A 266 -9.48 18.41 16.95
CA GLU A 266 -8.02 18.43 17.04
C GLU A 266 -7.53 18.13 18.46
N LEU A 267 -8.19 18.66 19.46
CA LEU A 267 -7.85 18.39 20.86
C LEU A 267 -8.14 16.93 21.25
N ALA A 268 -9.30 16.40 20.84
CA ALA A 268 -9.63 14.99 21.02
C ALA A 268 -8.62 14.06 20.31
N ALA A 269 -8.20 14.42 19.09
CA ALA A 269 -7.17 13.70 18.33
C ALA A 269 -5.82 13.70 19.05
N ARG A 270 -5.43 14.84 19.64
CA ARG A 270 -4.17 14.96 20.41
C ARG A 270 -4.16 14.01 21.61
N ILE A 271 -5.24 13.98 22.39
CA ILE A 271 -5.38 13.06 23.53
C ILE A 271 -5.20 11.62 23.06
N SER A 272 -5.93 11.23 22.01
CA SER A 272 -5.88 9.88 21.46
C SER A 272 -4.50 9.51 20.91
N SER A 273 -3.78 10.48 20.33
CA SER A 273 -2.41 10.28 19.82
C SER A 273 -1.40 10.02 20.94
N TYR A 274 -1.51 10.72 22.07
CA TYR A 274 -0.64 10.46 23.23
C TYR A 274 -0.90 9.09 23.85
N GLU A 275 -2.16 8.68 23.97
CA GLU A 275 -2.51 7.35 24.46
C GLU A 275 -2.05 6.23 23.50
N LEU A 276 -2.17 6.44 22.19
CA LEU A 276 -1.65 5.51 21.19
C LEU A 276 -0.12 5.41 21.30
N ALA A 277 0.60 6.54 21.36
CA ALA A 277 2.05 6.57 21.48
C ALA A 277 2.53 5.81 22.74
N TYR A 278 1.85 5.96 23.86
CA TYR A 278 2.15 5.21 25.08
C TYR A 278 1.95 3.70 24.90
N ARG A 279 0.83 3.27 24.31
CA ARG A 279 0.59 1.85 24.05
C ARG A 279 1.60 1.27 23.03
N MET A 280 2.00 2.06 22.06
CA MET A 280 3.03 1.66 21.08
C MET A 280 4.35 1.30 21.74
N GLN A 281 4.75 1.94 22.84
CA GLN A 281 6.00 1.63 23.55
C GLN A 281 6.10 0.16 23.96
N GLY A 282 4.97 -0.48 24.29
CA GLY A 282 4.94 -1.90 24.65
C GLY A 282 4.90 -2.86 23.45
N CYS A 283 4.22 -2.47 22.39
CA CYS A 283 3.88 -3.40 21.29
C CYS A 283 4.64 -3.15 19.98
N ALA A 284 4.98 -1.88 19.68
CA ALA A 284 5.61 -1.54 18.42
C ALA A 284 7.06 -2.06 18.29
N PRO A 285 7.91 -2.10 19.35
CA PRO A 285 9.26 -2.65 19.23
C PRO A 285 9.25 -4.08 18.66
N GLU A 286 8.38 -4.93 19.16
CA GLU A 286 8.26 -6.31 18.68
C GLU A 286 7.73 -6.37 17.24
N ALA A 287 6.78 -5.52 16.89
CA ALA A 287 6.18 -5.49 15.56
C ALA A 287 7.19 -5.11 14.46
N VAL A 288 8.15 -4.22 14.76
CA VAL A 288 9.12 -3.71 13.80
C VAL A 288 10.50 -4.39 13.88
N ASP A 289 10.71 -5.27 14.85
CA ASP A 289 11.98 -6.01 15.03
C ASP A 289 12.09 -7.15 14.02
N LEU A 290 12.77 -6.88 12.92
CA LEU A 290 13.00 -7.86 11.84
C LEU A 290 14.03 -8.94 12.20
N THR A 291 14.80 -8.77 13.29
CA THR A 291 15.77 -9.79 13.74
C THR A 291 15.08 -11.05 14.28
N ARG A 292 13.79 -10.95 14.55
CA ARG A 292 12.94 -12.09 14.98
C ARG A 292 12.47 -12.98 13.84
N GLU A 293 12.73 -12.59 12.60
CA GLU A 293 12.39 -13.42 11.43
C GLU A 293 13.42 -14.51 11.21
N SER A 294 12.99 -15.65 10.63
CA SER A 294 13.90 -16.73 10.29
C SER A 294 14.86 -16.31 9.17
N GLU A 295 16.05 -16.92 9.13
CA GLU A 295 17.00 -16.72 8.02
C GLU A 295 16.36 -17.03 6.66
N ALA A 296 15.51 -18.05 6.60
CA ALA A 296 14.78 -18.40 5.38
C ALA A 296 13.85 -17.26 4.94
N THR A 297 13.12 -16.63 5.87
CA THR A 297 12.26 -15.47 5.59
C THR A 297 13.12 -14.29 5.13
N LEU A 298 14.18 -13.96 5.85
CA LEU A 298 15.07 -12.85 5.48
C LEU A 298 15.66 -13.05 4.07
N LYS A 299 16.11 -14.26 3.77
CA LYS A 299 16.62 -14.61 2.43
C LYS A 299 15.54 -14.57 1.37
N LEU A 300 14.33 -15.04 1.64
CA LEU A 300 13.20 -14.97 0.71
C LEU A 300 12.98 -13.53 0.22
N TYR A 301 12.92 -12.59 1.15
CA TYR A 301 12.73 -11.17 0.84
C TYR A 301 13.94 -10.49 0.15
N GLY A 302 15.12 -11.11 0.19
CA GLY A 302 16.33 -10.53 -0.37
C GLY A 302 17.05 -9.57 0.59
N MET A 303 16.92 -9.78 1.90
CA MET A 303 17.63 -9.00 2.93
C MET A 303 19.14 -9.26 2.92
N ASP A 304 19.61 -10.28 2.20
CA ASP A 304 20.99 -10.65 2.00
C ASP A 304 21.67 -9.94 0.80
N ASP A 305 20.92 -9.17 0.02
CA ASP A 305 21.38 -8.42 -1.15
C ASP A 305 21.19 -6.91 -0.94
N LYS A 306 22.27 -6.16 -1.07
CA LYS A 306 22.29 -4.69 -0.88
C LYS A 306 21.36 -3.93 -1.83
N THR A 307 21.03 -4.52 -2.98
CA THR A 307 20.12 -3.92 -3.96
C THR A 307 18.68 -4.01 -3.48
N THR A 308 18.28 -5.15 -2.98
CA THR A 308 16.90 -5.42 -2.56
C THR A 308 16.64 -5.07 -1.10
N GLU A 309 17.66 -5.11 -0.23
CA GLU A 309 17.53 -4.95 1.24
C GLU A 309 16.68 -3.73 1.65
N PRO A 310 16.87 -2.52 1.09
CA PRO A 310 16.10 -1.37 1.56
C PRO A 310 14.59 -1.51 1.35
N PHE A 311 14.17 -2.05 0.20
CA PHE A 311 12.75 -2.26 -0.08
C PHE A 311 12.22 -3.56 0.52
N ALA A 312 13.04 -4.59 0.61
CA ALA A 312 12.76 -5.84 1.32
C ALA A 312 12.39 -5.58 2.79
N ARG A 313 13.12 -4.69 3.46
CA ARG A 313 12.84 -4.24 4.83
C ARG A 313 11.45 -3.62 4.93
N GLN A 314 11.07 -2.76 3.99
CA GLN A 314 9.73 -2.15 3.95
C GLN A 314 8.64 -3.22 3.75
N CYS A 315 8.80 -4.11 2.78
CA CYS A 315 7.85 -5.19 2.49
C CYS A 315 7.67 -6.14 3.67
N LEU A 316 8.77 -6.56 4.30
CA LEU A 316 8.74 -7.43 5.47
C LEU A 316 8.08 -6.75 6.68
N MET A 317 8.36 -5.46 6.89
CA MET A 317 7.71 -4.68 7.93
C MET A 317 6.20 -4.53 7.65
N ALA A 318 5.79 -4.28 6.41
CA ALA A 318 4.39 -4.21 6.03
C ALA A 318 3.65 -5.53 6.32
N ARG A 319 4.24 -6.68 5.98
CA ARG A 319 3.68 -7.99 6.32
C ARG A 319 3.49 -8.14 7.83
N ARG A 320 4.49 -7.81 8.64
CA ARG A 320 4.41 -7.90 10.10
C ARG A 320 3.34 -6.98 10.69
N LEU A 321 3.17 -5.80 10.12
CA LEU A 321 2.15 -4.84 10.55
C LEU A 321 0.74 -5.34 10.25
N VAL A 322 0.47 -5.84 9.04
CA VAL A 322 -0.86 -6.37 8.71
C VAL A 322 -1.18 -7.65 9.48
N GLU A 323 -0.19 -8.52 9.73
CA GLU A 323 -0.31 -9.69 10.59
C GLU A 323 -0.76 -9.33 12.02
N ARG A 324 -0.44 -8.12 12.48
CA ARG A 324 -0.83 -7.56 13.79
C ARG A 324 -2.04 -6.63 13.75
N GLY A 325 -2.78 -6.64 12.63
CA GLY A 325 -4.05 -5.92 12.51
C GLY A 325 -3.94 -4.44 12.16
N VAL A 326 -2.78 -3.99 11.62
CA VAL A 326 -2.69 -2.66 10.99
C VAL A 326 -3.51 -2.69 9.71
N ARG A 327 -4.40 -1.72 9.56
CA ARG A 327 -5.42 -1.76 8.51
C ARG A 327 -4.93 -1.23 7.16
N PHE A 328 -4.08 -0.21 7.17
CA PHE A 328 -3.55 0.35 5.93
C PHE A 328 -2.05 0.62 6.06
N VAL A 329 -1.25 -0.02 5.20
CA VAL A 329 0.20 0.19 5.13
C VAL A 329 0.54 0.66 3.73
N GLN A 330 1.12 1.86 3.61
CA GLN A 330 1.56 2.42 2.34
C GLN A 330 3.08 2.47 2.28
N LEU A 331 3.64 1.81 1.28
CA LEU A 331 5.06 1.82 1.00
C LEU A 331 5.34 2.72 -0.21
N TYR A 332 6.30 3.62 -0.08
CA TYR A 332 6.81 4.40 -1.20
C TYR A 332 8.18 3.88 -1.58
N HIS A 333 8.35 3.57 -2.87
CA HIS A 333 9.64 3.23 -3.46
C HIS A 333 10.07 4.36 -4.40
N GLY A 334 11.27 4.90 -4.20
CA GLY A 334 11.78 6.10 -4.86
C GLY A 334 11.64 7.36 -3.98
N GLY A 335 12.69 8.14 -3.95
CA GLY A 335 12.85 9.30 -3.07
C GLY A 335 12.55 10.65 -3.74
N LEU A 336 13.08 11.74 -3.13
CA LEU A 336 12.85 13.12 -3.58
C LEU A 336 13.81 13.60 -4.70
N GLY A 337 14.76 12.78 -5.12
CA GLY A 337 15.78 13.18 -6.09
C GLY A 337 15.22 13.41 -7.48
N GLN A 338 16.03 14.08 -8.31
CA GLN A 338 15.75 14.30 -9.74
C GLN A 338 16.72 13.53 -10.64
N GLN A 339 17.53 12.64 -10.05
CA GLN A 339 18.44 11.82 -10.81
C GLN A 339 17.76 10.52 -11.27
N ASN A 340 18.26 9.94 -12.34
CA ASN A 340 17.71 8.73 -12.96
C ASN A 340 17.60 7.49 -12.03
N ARG A 341 18.24 7.54 -10.87
CA ARG A 341 18.24 6.47 -9.84
C ARG A 341 17.52 6.83 -8.55
N ASP A 342 16.89 8.00 -8.49
CA ASP A 342 16.17 8.42 -7.28
C ASP A 342 14.73 7.94 -7.28
N THR A 343 14.09 7.95 -8.46
CA THR A 343 12.70 7.58 -8.68
C THR A 343 12.52 6.85 -10.02
N TRP A 344 11.32 6.33 -10.29
CA TRP A 344 10.95 5.77 -11.59
C TRP A 344 10.80 6.82 -12.70
N ASP A 345 11.14 8.08 -12.44
CA ASP A 345 11.03 9.18 -13.40
C ASP A 345 12.08 9.10 -14.50
N ALA A 346 11.72 8.48 -15.62
CA ALA A 346 12.64 8.01 -16.67
C ALA A 346 12.73 8.96 -17.88
N HIS A 347 12.97 10.25 -17.65
CA HIS A 347 13.10 11.26 -18.71
C HIS A 347 14.35 11.10 -19.57
N ASP A 348 15.45 10.63 -19.00
CA ASP A 348 16.74 10.59 -19.68
C ASP A 348 17.04 9.21 -20.29
N ASN A 349 16.78 8.13 -19.56
CA ASN A 349 17.06 6.77 -20.00
C ASN A 349 16.14 5.75 -19.31
N VAL A 350 15.07 5.35 -19.99
CA VAL A 350 14.10 4.39 -19.44
C VAL A 350 14.72 3.02 -19.18
N LYS A 351 15.68 2.59 -20.04
CA LYS A 351 16.34 1.30 -19.88
C LYS A 351 17.16 1.23 -18.60
N GLU A 352 18.01 2.22 -18.37
CA GLU A 352 18.83 2.29 -17.16
C GLU A 352 17.97 2.43 -15.90
N ASN A 353 17.04 3.40 -15.90
CA ASN A 353 16.16 3.69 -14.79
C ASN A 353 15.34 2.46 -14.38
N HIS A 354 14.59 1.88 -15.30
CA HIS A 354 13.70 0.76 -14.99
C HIS A 354 14.46 -0.53 -14.65
N THR A 355 15.64 -0.77 -15.23
CA THR A 355 16.49 -1.89 -14.81
C THR A 355 16.94 -1.75 -13.36
N TYR A 356 17.34 -0.54 -12.98
CA TYR A 356 17.79 -0.26 -11.62
C TYR A 356 16.64 -0.45 -10.60
N HIS A 357 15.53 0.21 -10.80
CA HIS A 357 14.42 0.18 -9.85
C HIS A 357 13.68 -1.17 -9.80
N ALA A 358 13.55 -1.85 -10.93
CA ALA A 358 12.97 -3.19 -10.95
C ALA A 358 13.83 -4.19 -10.16
N ALA A 359 15.16 -4.09 -10.25
CA ALA A 359 16.05 -4.93 -9.45
C ALA A 359 15.89 -4.73 -7.95
N GLU A 360 15.53 -3.50 -7.50
CA GLU A 360 15.27 -3.21 -6.09
C GLU A 360 13.96 -3.84 -5.58
N VAL A 361 12.91 -3.96 -6.44
CA VAL A 361 11.55 -4.27 -5.98
C VAL A 361 11.03 -5.64 -6.36
N ASP A 362 11.51 -6.27 -7.44
CA ASP A 362 10.93 -7.50 -7.99
C ASP A 362 10.94 -8.65 -6.97
N ARG A 363 12.10 -9.00 -6.42
CA ARG A 363 12.23 -10.07 -5.41
C ARG A 363 11.47 -9.74 -4.11
N PRO A 364 11.57 -8.54 -3.51
CA PRO A 364 10.82 -8.18 -2.32
C PRO A 364 9.29 -8.25 -2.47
N ILE A 365 8.75 -7.82 -3.62
CA ILE A 365 7.30 -7.89 -3.86
C ILE A 365 6.85 -9.35 -4.06
N SER A 366 7.59 -10.13 -4.84
CA SER A 366 7.33 -11.56 -5.01
C SER A 366 7.35 -12.29 -3.65
N ALA A 367 8.34 -12.00 -2.81
CA ALA A 367 8.45 -12.55 -1.46
C ALA A 367 7.27 -12.14 -0.57
N LEU A 368 6.82 -10.88 -0.65
CA LEU A 368 5.65 -10.41 0.08
C LEU A 368 4.40 -11.22 -0.27
N LEU A 369 4.13 -11.43 -1.57
CA LEU A 369 2.99 -12.23 -2.02
C LEU A 369 3.11 -13.69 -1.58
N THR A 370 4.29 -14.29 -1.71
CA THR A 370 4.59 -15.65 -1.26
C THR A 370 4.35 -15.82 0.25
N ASP A 371 4.90 -14.92 1.06
CA ASP A 371 4.82 -14.99 2.53
C ASP A 371 3.39 -14.74 3.02
N LEU A 372 2.68 -13.75 2.45
CA LEU A 372 1.26 -13.52 2.75
C LEU A 372 0.41 -14.74 2.41
N LYS A 373 0.66 -15.39 1.26
CA LYS A 373 -0.06 -16.59 0.81
C LYS A 373 0.24 -17.78 1.73
N ALA A 374 1.51 -18.03 2.05
CA ALA A 374 1.93 -19.12 2.93
C ALA A 374 1.35 -19.00 4.35
N ARG A 375 1.14 -17.78 4.84
CA ARG A 375 0.54 -17.51 6.16
C ARG A 375 -1.00 -17.42 6.14
N GLY A 376 -1.66 -17.58 4.99
CA GLY A 376 -3.10 -17.39 4.85
C GLY A 376 -3.55 -15.93 5.06
N LEU A 377 -2.62 -14.98 5.01
CA LEU A 377 -2.90 -13.55 5.15
C LEU A 377 -3.36 -12.92 3.84
N LEU A 378 -2.97 -13.49 2.69
CA LEU A 378 -3.33 -12.97 1.37
C LEU A 378 -4.85 -12.97 1.15
N ASP A 379 -5.57 -13.95 1.72
CA ASP A 379 -7.03 -14.05 1.61
C ASP A 379 -7.79 -12.85 2.22
N SER A 380 -7.13 -12.11 3.11
CA SER A 380 -7.71 -10.95 3.80
C SER A 380 -6.88 -9.67 3.67
N THR A 381 -5.78 -9.70 2.92
CA THR A 381 -4.93 -8.54 2.67
C THR A 381 -4.97 -8.19 1.19
N LEU A 382 -5.41 -6.98 0.87
CA LEU A 382 -5.35 -6.43 -0.48
C LEU A 382 -3.96 -5.83 -0.72
N VAL A 383 -3.24 -6.32 -1.72
CA VAL A 383 -1.99 -5.74 -2.20
C VAL A 383 -2.25 -4.99 -3.48
N VAL A 384 -1.86 -3.72 -3.54
CA VAL A 384 -2.05 -2.84 -4.71
C VAL A 384 -0.72 -2.25 -5.12
N TRP A 385 -0.32 -2.43 -6.38
CA TRP A 385 0.86 -1.81 -6.97
C TRP A 385 0.45 -0.74 -7.98
N HIS A 386 1.04 0.44 -7.88
CA HIS A 386 0.76 1.56 -8.78
C HIS A 386 1.88 2.60 -8.73
N GLY A 387 1.90 3.51 -9.67
CA GLY A 387 2.57 4.81 -9.60
C GLY A 387 1.53 5.92 -9.69
N GLU A 388 2.00 7.15 -9.89
CA GLU A 388 1.10 8.32 -10.04
C GLU A 388 0.55 8.48 -11.46
N PHE A 389 1.26 8.02 -12.48
CA PHE A 389 0.87 7.98 -13.90
C PHE A 389 1.75 7.00 -14.70
N GLY A 390 1.45 6.81 -15.97
CA GLY A 390 2.28 6.05 -16.90
C GLY A 390 3.26 6.93 -17.69
N ARG A 391 3.77 6.36 -18.80
CA ARG A 391 4.77 7.04 -19.64
C ARG A 391 4.32 7.12 -21.09
N MET A 392 4.79 8.18 -21.78
CA MET A 392 4.49 8.44 -23.17
C MET A 392 5.06 7.37 -24.10
N PRO A 393 4.35 7.01 -25.19
CA PRO A 393 4.86 6.07 -26.20
C PRO A 393 5.95 6.65 -27.07
N ILE A 394 6.18 7.96 -27.00
CA ILE A 394 7.18 8.70 -27.74
C ILE A 394 8.45 8.91 -26.93
N SER A 395 9.56 9.05 -27.62
CA SER A 395 10.85 9.28 -26.98
C SER A 395 10.97 10.71 -26.44
N GLN A 396 11.69 10.81 -25.32
CA GLN A 396 12.20 12.07 -24.81
C GLN A 396 13.73 11.95 -24.71
N LYS A 397 14.45 12.97 -25.16
CA LYS A 397 15.92 12.94 -25.23
C LYS A 397 16.49 11.67 -25.90
N GLY A 398 15.72 11.05 -26.80
CA GLY A 398 16.09 9.88 -27.59
C GLY A 398 15.88 8.52 -26.92
N VAL A 399 16.02 8.38 -25.61
CA VAL A 399 15.97 7.08 -24.90
C VAL A 399 15.14 7.11 -23.60
N GLY A 400 14.58 8.24 -23.25
CA GLY A 400 13.65 8.42 -22.13
C GLY A 400 12.21 8.50 -22.57
N ARG A 401 11.28 8.61 -21.61
CA ARG A 401 9.86 8.79 -21.82
C ARG A 401 9.31 9.91 -20.90
N ASP A 402 8.48 10.78 -21.46
CA ASP A 402 7.78 11.82 -20.70
C ASP A 402 6.55 11.26 -19.94
N HIS A 403 5.94 12.07 -19.11
CA HIS A 403 4.78 11.73 -18.29
C HIS A 403 3.52 11.50 -19.13
N ASN A 404 2.75 10.48 -18.79
CA ASN A 404 1.49 10.17 -19.44
C ASN A 404 0.38 9.89 -18.42
N PRO A 405 -0.50 10.85 -18.12
CA PRO A 405 -1.65 10.59 -17.26
C PRO A 405 -2.78 9.83 -17.99
N GLY A 406 -2.71 9.73 -19.33
CA GLY A 406 -3.75 9.13 -20.15
C GLY A 406 -3.94 7.63 -19.98
N THR A 407 -2.92 6.93 -19.48
CA THR A 407 -3.01 5.54 -19.07
C THR A 407 -1.82 5.12 -18.22
N MET A 408 -2.05 4.20 -17.28
CA MET A 408 -1.05 3.48 -16.51
C MET A 408 -1.55 2.07 -16.22
N THR A 409 -0.65 1.17 -15.84
CA THR A 409 -1.01 -0.14 -15.32
C THR A 409 -1.01 -0.13 -13.80
N VAL A 410 -2.10 -0.60 -13.21
CA VAL A 410 -2.22 -0.92 -11.79
C VAL A 410 -2.47 -2.41 -11.69
N TRP A 411 -1.90 -3.08 -10.69
CA TRP A 411 -2.32 -4.44 -10.39
C TRP A 411 -2.73 -4.59 -8.92
N MET A 412 -3.63 -5.55 -8.68
CA MET A 412 -4.16 -5.90 -7.38
C MET A 412 -4.07 -7.40 -7.15
N ALA A 413 -3.81 -7.82 -5.90
CA ALA A 413 -3.77 -9.23 -5.51
C ALA A 413 -4.35 -9.41 -4.11
N GLY A 414 -4.87 -10.61 -3.82
CA GLY A 414 -5.40 -10.98 -2.50
C GLY A 414 -6.80 -10.43 -2.21
N ALA A 415 -7.29 -10.68 -0.99
CA ALA A 415 -8.57 -10.14 -0.46
C ALA A 415 -9.79 -10.34 -1.39
N GLY A 416 -9.90 -11.50 -2.04
CA GLY A 416 -11.01 -11.81 -2.95
C GLY A 416 -10.89 -11.17 -4.33
N ILE A 417 -9.70 -10.72 -4.72
CA ILE A 417 -9.41 -10.37 -6.11
C ILE A 417 -9.41 -11.65 -6.97
N LYS A 418 -10.10 -11.61 -8.09
CA LYS A 418 -9.99 -12.65 -9.13
C LYS A 418 -8.66 -12.52 -9.84
N GLY A 419 -7.72 -13.40 -9.51
CA GLY A 419 -6.43 -13.44 -10.17
C GLY A 419 -6.49 -13.89 -11.61
N GLY A 420 -5.39 -13.71 -12.36
CA GLY A 420 -5.27 -14.07 -13.76
C GLY A 420 -6.11 -13.21 -14.72
N GLN A 421 -6.56 -12.02 -14.29
CA GLN A 421 -7.41 -11.14 -15.09
C GLN A 421 -6.62 -9.96 -15.66
N ILE A 422 -6.94 -9.61 -16.90
CA ILE A 422 -6.49 -8.37 -17.55
C ILE A 422 -7.74 -7.56 -17.86
N ILE A 423 -7.90 -6.41 -17.22
CA ILE A 423 -9.07 -5.54 -17.32
C ILE A 423 -8.70 -4.26 -18.03
N GLY A 424 -9.52 -3.91 -19.02
CA GLY A 424 -9.33 -2.74 -19.85
C GLY A 424 -8.10 -2.86 -20.76
N ALA A 425 -7.94 -1.89 -21.64
CA ALA A 425 -6.78 -1.75 -22.48
C ALA A 425 -6.51 -0.28 -22.78
N SER A 426 -5.23 0.07 -22.87
CA SER A 426 -4.80 1.30 -23.54
C SER A 426 -4.86 1.13 -25.06
N ASP A 427 -4.81 2.23 -25.79
CA ASP A 427 -4.81 2.21 -27.24
C ASP A 427 -3.59 1.45 -27.84
N GLU A 428 -3.52 1.32 -29.15
CA GLU A 428 -2.48 0.56 -29.85
C GLU A 428 -1.05 1.02 -29.54
N PHE A 429 -0.89 2.28 -29.13
CA PHE A 429 0.41 2.86 -28.73
C PHE A 429 0.62 2.94 -27.22
N GLY A 430 -0.45 2.73 -26.43
CA GLY A 430 -0.41 2.92 -24.96
C GLY A 430 -0.37 4.39 -24.55
N TYR A 431 -1.03 5.25 -25.32
CA TYR A 431 -1.12 6.68 -25.06
C TYR A 431 -2.33 7.03 -24.18
N LYS A 432 -3.49 6.42 -24.48
CA LYS A 432 -4.74 6.69 -23.75
C LYS A 432 -5.43 5.39 -23.36
N ALA A 433 -6.14 5.40 -22.26
CA ALA A 433 -7.12 4.38 -21.93
C ALA A 433 -8.22 4.34 -22.99
N GLU A 434 -8.46 3.18 -23.62
CA GLU A 434 -9.39 3.04 -24.73
C GLU A 434 -10.54 2.08 -24.42
N GLN A 435 -10.22 0.89 -23.88
CA GLN A 435 -11.23 -0.09 -23.49
C GLN A 435 -11.41 -0.07 -21.98
N GLN A 436 -12.65 0.05 -21.53
CA GLN A 436 -12.99 0.13 -20.11
C GLN A 436 -12.08 1.09 -19.33
N PRO A 437 -12.08 2.38 -19.64
CA PRO A 437 -11.27 3.37 -18.91
C PRO A 437 -11.62 3.34 -17.42
N ILE A 438 -10.61 3.26 -16.57
CA ILE A 438 -10.74 3.18 -15.11
C ILE A 438 -10.17 4.47 -14.52
N SER A 439 -10.99 5.25 -13.85
CA SER A 439 -10.54 6.44 -13.14
C SER A 439 -9.92 6.09 -11.78
N VAL A 440 -9.14 7.02 -11.22
CA VAL A 440 -8.64 6.89 -9.85
C VAL A 440 -9.79 6.74 -8.83
N HIS A 441 -10.94 7.37 -9.09
CA HIS A 441 -12.11 7.23 -8.22
C HIS A 441 -12.72 5.81 -8.26
N ASP A 442 -12.63 5.11 -9.39
CA ASP A 442 -13.10 3.72 -9.53
C ASP A 442 -12.17 2.76 -8.78
N LEU A 443 -10.85 3.01 -8.79
CA LEU A 443 -9.91 2.29 -7.94
C LEU A 443 -10.26 2.46 -6.46
N HIS A 444 -10.50 3.71 -6.03
CA HIS A 444 -10.86 4.01 -4.64
C HIS A 444 -12.20 3.39 -4.23
N ALA A 445 -13.23 3.47 -5.11
CA ALA A 445 -14.52 2.83 -4.87
C ALA A 445 -14.38 1.32 -4.69
N THR A 446 -13.59 0.67 -5.56
CA THR A 446 -13.35 -0.77 -5.53
C THR A 446 -12.55 -1.18 -4.27
N LEU A 447 -11.51 -0.42 -3.92
CA LEU A 447 -10.73 -0.65 -2.69
C LEU A 447 -11.63 -0.54 -1.44
N LEU A 448 -12.44 0.51 -1.34
CA LEU A 448 -13.37 0.69 -0.22
C LEU A 448 -14.41 -0.45 -0.18
N HIS A 449 -14.92 -0.86 -1.34
CA HIS A 449 -15.85 -1.99 -1.44
C HIS A 449 -15.23 -3.29 -0.90
N LEU A 450 -14.00 -3.62 -1.27
CA LEU A 450 -13.31 -4.81 -0.75
C LEU A 450 -13.15 -4.76 0.79
N LEU A 451 -13.01 -3.57 1.36
CA LEU A 451 -13.00 -3.34 2.81
C LEU A 451 -14.40 -3.35 3.46
N GLY A 452 -15.46 -3.65 2.71
CA GLY A 452 -16.83 -3.66 3.21
C GLY A 452 -17.44 -2.26 3.37
N ILE A 453 -16.88 -1.26 2.72
CA ILE A 453 -17.33 0.13 2.77
C ILE A 453 -18.09 0.50 1.49
N ASP A 454 -19.33 0.93 1.62
CA ASP A 454 -20.02 1.65 0.55
C ASP A 454 -19.47 3.08 0.49
N HIS A 455 -18.74 3.38 -0.58
CA HIS A 455 -18.06 4.66 -0.78
C HIS A 455 -19.06 5.84 -0.91
N THR A 456 -20.33 5.56 -1.23
CA THR A 456 -21.37 6.59 -1.31
C THR A 456 -21.97 6.94 0.04
N ARG A 457 -21.93 6.01 1.00
CA ARG A 457 -22.44 6.15 2.37
C ARG A 457 -21.38 6.64 3.34
N LEU A 458 -20.09 6.39 3.09
CA LEU A 458 -19.01 6.89 3.92
C LEU A 458 -18.79 8.38 3.62
N THR A 459 -19.35 9.22 4.46
CA THR A 459 -19.29 10.68 4.31
C THR A 459 -18.70 11.36 5.53
N TYR A 460 -18.09 12.51 5.32
CA TYR A 460 -17.63 13.42 6.36
C TYR A 460 -18.20 14.83 6.11
N LEU A 461 -18.91 15.39 7.08
CA LEU A 461 -19.49 16.73 6.96
C LEU A 461 -18.38 17.79 7.11
N PHE A 462 -18.14 18.53 6.03
CA PHE A 462 -17.17 19.63 6.02
C PHE A 462 -17.73 20.82 5.22
N ASN A 463 -17.69 22.01 5.82
CA ASN A 463 -18.22 23.24 5.23
C ASN A 463 -19.64 23.10 4.65
N GLY A 464 -20.52 22.42 5.40
CA GLY A 464 -21.93 22.22 5.01
C GLY A 464 -22.17 21.17 3.93
N ARG A 465 -21.14 20.47 3.45
CA ARG A 465 -21.24 19.40 2.46
C ARG A 465 -20.79 18.04 3.04
N ASN A 466 -21.54 17.00 2.74
CA ASN A 466 -21.10 15.61 2.96
C ASN A 466 -20.05 15.23 1.93
N MET A 467 -18.77 15.29 2.34
CA MET A 467 -17.63 14.94 1.50
C MET A 467 -17.45 13.42 1.43
N ARG A 468 -16.91 12.93 0.31
CA ARG A 468 -16.55 11.53 0.06
C ARG A 468 -15.17 11.45 -0.57
N LEU A 469 -14.44 10.34 -0.41
CA LEU A 469 -13.19 10.09 -1.10
C LEU A 469 -13.36 10.15 -2.63
N THR A 470 -14.44 9.56 -3.12
CA THR A 470 -14.75 9.46 -4.55
C THR A 470 -15.51 10.67 -5.09
N ASP A 471 -15.76 11.69 -4.28
CA ASP A 471 -16.57 12.88 -4.63
C ASP A 471 -17.95 12.46 -5.20
N VAL A 472 -18.26 12.82 -6.44
CA VAL A 472 -19.50 12.45 -7.15
C VAL A 472 -19.30 11.25 -8.11
N TYR A 473 -18.08 10.71 -8.17
CA TYR A 473 -17.64 9.66 -9.07
C TYR A 473 -17.46 8.32 -8.35
N GLY A 474 -16.87 7.36 -9.04
CA GLY A 474 -16.46 6.06 -8.54
C GLY A 474 -17.46 4.97 -8.92
N GLU A 475 -17.07 4.16 -9.88
CA GLU A 475 -17.76 2.93 -10.25
C GLU A 475 -16.94 1.73 -9.79
N LEU A 476 -17.62 0.65 -9.41
CA LEU A 476 -16.92 -0.58 -9.06
C LEU A 476 -16.35 -1.24 -10.31
N ILE A 477 -15.24 -1.94 -10.15
CA ILE A 477 -14.64 -2.79 -11.19
C ILE A 477 -15.08 -4.25 -10.90
N PRO A 478 -16.28 -4.67 -11.34
CA PRO A 478 -16.87 -5.93 -10.89
C PRO A 478 -16.13 -7.16 -11.39
N GLN A 479 -15.34 -7.03 -12.46
CA GLN A 479 -14.61 -8.14 -13.06
C GLN A 479 -13.52 -8.69 -12.14
N ILE A 480 -12.95 -7.85 -11.27
CA ILE A 480 -11.87 -8.25 -10.35
C ILE A 480 -12.36 -8.64 -8.96
N VAL A 481 -13.64 -8.40 -8.64
CA VAL A 481 -14.21 -8.77 -7.34
C VAL A 481 -14.78 -10.19 -7.42
N ALA A 482 -14.31 -11.10 -6.54
CA ALA A 482 -14.72 -12.51 -6.50
C ALA A 482 -16.04 -12.73 -5.77
#